data_bb3642a669d615aa3cf52a23fff5eb95
#
_entry.id   bb3642a669d615aa3cf52a23fff5eb95
#
_cell.length_a   1.000
_cell.length_b   1.000
_cell.length_c   1.000
_cell.angle_alpha   90.00
_cell.angle_beta   90.00
_cell.angle_gamma   90.00
#
_symmetry.space_group_name_H-M   'P 1'
#
loop_
_entity.id
_entity.type
_entity.pdbx_description
1 polymer ?
#
loop_
_entity_poly.entity_id
_entity_poly.type
_entity_poly.pdbx_seq_one_letter_code
_entity_poly.pdbx_strand_id
1 'polypeptide(L)'
;IKAANVLLLDVRPSVEFEFGHITGAISVPMNELMNNLKQFTKEKEIIAYCRGPFCALADEAVRILSEQGYKVRRLNEGYPEWKMKILEPN
;
A
#
# COMPACT_ATOMS: atom_id res chain seq x y z
N ILE A 1 8.86 -7.59 -0.73
CA ILE A 1 8.47 -7.54 0.68
C ILE A 1 7.72 -8.81 1.02
N LYS A 2 8.32 -9.64 1.84
CA LYS A 2 7.74 -10.94 2.14
C LYS A 2 7.66 -11.25 3.62
N ALA A 3 7.78 -10.25 4.46
CA ALA A 3 7.68 -10.47 5.89
C ALA A 3 6.26 -10.93 6.24
N ALA A 4 6.14 -12.02 7.00
CA ALA A 4 4.84 -12.59 7.32
C ALA A 4 4.00 -11.66 8.19
N ASN A 5 4.65 -10.71 8.88
CA ASN A 5 3.95 -9.79 9.76
C ASN A 5 3.79 -8.39 9.16
N VAL A 6 3.88 -8.29 7.85
CA VAL A 6 3.70 -7.02 7.14
C VAL A 6 2.58 -7.17 6.11
N LEU A 7 1.72 -6.17 6.05
CA LEU A 7 0.62 -6.13 5.10
C LEU A 7 0.87 -4.98 4.12
N LEU A 8 0.93 -5.28 2.83
CA LEU A 8 1.21 -4.29 1.80
C LEU A 8 -0.09 -3.90 1.10
N LEU A 9 -0.45 -2.62 1.18
CA LEU A 9 -1.69 -2.12 0.61
C LEU A 9 -1.45 -1.25 -0.60
N ASP A 10 -2.13 -1.58 -1.69
CA ASP A 10 -2.19 -0.75 -2.88
C ASP A 10 -3.47 0.09 -2.77
N VAL A 11 -3.30 1.40 -2.55
CA VAL A 11 -4.45 2.28 -2.34
C VAL A 11 -4.88 3.02 -3.61
N ARG A 12 -4.31 2.63 -4.75
CA ARG A 12 -4.73 3.16 -6.04
C ARG A 12 -6.11 2.61 -6.41
N PRO A 13 -6.80 3.25 -7.38
CA PRO A 13 -8.02 2.64 -7.90
C PRO A 13 -7.79 1.21 -8.35
N SER A 14 -8.79 0.36 -8.19
CA SER A 14 -8.63 -1.07 -8.46
C SER A 14 -8.21 -1.39 -9.88
N VAL A 15 -8.60 -0.56 -10.85
CA VAL A 15 -8.19 -0.78 -12.24
C VAL A 15 -6.68 -0.70 -12.39
N GLU A 16 -6.02 0.17 -11.64
CA GLU A 16 -4.57 0.27 -11.70
C GLU A 16 -3.91 -0.95 -11.07
N PHE A 17 -4.49 -1.46 -10.00
CA PHE A 17 -4.01 -2.68 -9.38
C PHE A 17 -4.07 -3.86 -10.37
N GLU A 18 -5.16 -3.94 -11.14
CA GLU A 18 -5.33 -5.01 -12.11
C GLU A 18 -4.31 -4.96 -13.24
N PHE A 19 -3.89 -3.77 -13.64
CA PHE A 19 -2.88 -3.63 -14.67
C PHE A 19 -1.49 -4.03 -14.19
N GLY A 20 -1.27 -3.95 -12.90
CA GLY A 20 0.00 -4.35 -12.33
C GLY A 20 0.16 -3.81 -10.92
N HIS A 21 0.77 -4.58 -10.05
CA HIS A 21 0.95 -4.21 -8.66
C HIS A 21 2.16 -4.94 -8.09
N ILE A 22 2.62 -4.49 -6.92
CA ILE A 22 3.74 -5.15 -6.25
C ILE A 22 3.27 -6.53 -5.79
N THR A 23 4.10 -7.54 -6.02
CA THR A 23 3.80 -8.91 -5.63
C THR A 23 3.47 -8.98 -4.15
N GLY A 24 2.33 -9.58 -3.84
CA GLY A 24 1.89 -9.74 -2.46
C GLY A 24 1.02 -8.59 -1.95
N ALA A 25 0.83 -7.55 -2.75
CA ALA A 25 -0.01 -6.43 -2.33
C ALA A 25 -1.48 -6.78 -2.40
N ILE A 26 -2.26 -6.12 -1.55
CA ILE A 26 -3.71 -6.24 -1.52
C ILE A 26 -4.29 -4.93 -2.01
N SER A 27 -5.29 -5.00 -2.89
CA SER A 27 -5.95 -3.81 -3.40
C SER A 27 -6.98 -3.31 -2.40
N VAL A 28 -6.77 -2.12 -1.88
CA VAL A 28 -7.76 -1.45 -1.02
C VAL A 28 -7.81 0.01 -1.44
N PRO A 29 -8.59 0.34 -2.49
CA PRO A 29 -8.69 1.73 -2.95
C PRO A 29 -9.11 2.66 -1.82
N MET A 30 -8.65 3.90 -1.90
CA MET A 30 -8.93 4.87 -0.83
C MET A 30 -10.40 5.01 -0.50
N ASN A 31 -11.26 4.96 -1.51
CA ASN A 31 -12.70 5.10 -1.27
C ASN A 31 -13.31 3.89 -0.54
N GLU A 32 -12.56 2.81 -0.41
CA GLU A 32 -13.02 1.61 0.29
C GLU A 32 -12.28 1.37 1.58
N LEU A 33 -11.27 2.19 1.87
CA LEU A 33 -10.39 1.93 3.00
C LEU A 33 -11.14 1.85 4.33
N MET A 34 -12.02 2.82 4.60
CA MET A 34 -12.75 2.84 5.86
C MET A 34 -13.66 1.63 6.01
N ASN A 35 -14.22 1.14 4.91
CA ASN A 35 -15.12 -0.01 4.95
C ASN A 35 -14.37 -1.32 5.17
N ASN A 36 -13.05 -1.32 4.97
CA ASN A 36 -12.25 -2.53 5.05
C ASN A 36 -11.36 -2.59 6.29
N LEU A 37 -11.47 -1.62 7.20
CA LEU A 37 -10.59 -1.56 8.36
C LEU A 37 -10.66 -2.81 9.22
N LYS A 38 -11.82 -3.44 9.32
CA LYS A 38 -11.99 -4.63 10.15
C LYS A 38 -11.22 -5.84 9.64
N GLN A 39 -10.77 -5.80 8.39
CA GLN A 39 -9.99 -6.90 7.82
C GLN A 39 -8.53 -6.87 8.25
N PHE A 40 -8.09 -5.76 8.83
CA PHE A 40 -6.69 -5.60 9.18
C PHE A 40 -6.48 -5.87 10.65
N THR A 41 -5.44 -6.63 10.96
CA THR A 41 -5.06 -6.86 12.35
C THR A 41 -4.06 -5.80 12.77
N LYS A 42 -4.17 -5.35 14.01
CA LYS A 42 -3.23 -4.37 14.56
C LYS A 42 -1.88 -4.98 14.92
N GLU A 43 -1.77 -6.30 14.84
CA GLU A 43 -0.51 -6.97 15.09
C GLU A 43 0.46 -6.88 13.94
N LYS A 44 -0.02 -6.58 12.74
CA LYS A 44 0.82 -6.47 11.55
C LYS A 44 1.10 -5.01 11.25
N GLU A 45 2.32 -4.75 10.76
CA GLU A 45 2.64 -3.44 10.22
C GLU A 45 2.02 -3.33 8.84
N ILE A 46 1.44 -2.17 8.55
CA ILE A 46 0.83 -1.90 7.24
C ILE A 46 1.75 -0.98 6.47
N ILE A 47 2.03 -1.32 5.23
CA ILE A 47 2.80 -0.46 4.32
C ILE A 47 1.89 -0.11 3.17
N ALA A 48 1.62 1.18 2.98
CA ALA A 48 0.73 1.65 1.93
C ALA A 48 1.54 2.28 0.80
N TYR A 49 1.12 2.04 -0.43
CA TYR A 49 1.78 2.67 -1.58
C TYR A 49 0.74 3.08 -2.61
N CYS A 50 1.15 3.99 -3.49
CA CYS A 50 0.32 4.39 -4.61
C CYS A 50 1.19 4.57 -5.86
N ARG A 51 0.97 5.61 -6.65
CA ARG A 51 1.64 5.77 -7.95
C ARG A 51 3.09 6.17 -7.84
N GLY A 52 3.46 6.89 -6.80
CA GLY A 52 4.83 7.36 -6.64
C GLY A 52 4.98 8.26 -5.43
N PRO A 53 6.16 8.85 -5.25
CA PRO A 53 6.44 9.60 -4.03
C PRO A 53 5.62 10.88 -3.86
N PHE A 54 5.07 11.41 -4.95
CA PHE A 54 4.28 12.63 -4.89
C PHE A 54 2.78 12.39 -4.89
N CYS A 55 2.35 11.13 -4.84
CA CYS A 55 0.94 10.79 -4.82
C CYS A 55 0.41 10.90 -3.39
N ALA A 56 -0.63 11.70 -3.20
CA ALA A 56 -1.17 11.95 -1.86
C ALA A 56 -2.01 10.80 -1.32
N LEU A 57 -2.38 9.83 -2.14
CA LEU A 57 -3.25 8.74 -1.69
C LEU A 57 -2.62 7.91 -0.58
N ALA A 58 -1.33 7.59 -0.71
CA ALA A 58 -0.66 6.82 0.32
C ALA A 58 -0.51 7.61 1.62
N ASP A 59 -0.25 8.92 1.51
CA ASP A 59 -0.18 9.78 2.69
C ASP A 59 -1.51 9.81 3.43
N GLU A 60 -2.61 9.90 2.69
CA GLU A 60 -3.94 9.92 3.26
C GLU A 60 -4.25 8.59 3.95
N ALA A 61 -3.86 7.48 3.32
CA ALA A 61 -4.06 6.16 3.91
C ALA A 61 -3.29 6.02 5.21
N VAL A 62 -2.05 6.50 5.25
CA VAL A 62 -1.23 6.47 6.46
C VAL A 62 -1.92 7.28 7.57
N ARG A 63 -2.41 8.47 7.24
CA ARG A 63 -3.10 9.30 8.22
C ARG A 63 -4.32 8.58 8.80
N ILE A 64 -5.18 8.06 7.94
CA ILE A 64 -6.41 7.39 8.37
C ILE A 64 -6.11 6.18 9.23
N LEU A 65 -5.20 5.34 8.79
CA LEU A 65 -4.88 4.12 9.53
C LEU A 65 -4.17 4.41 10.85
N SER A 66 -3.30 5.42 10.87
CA SER A 66 -2.65 5.83 12.11
C SER A 66 -3.67 6.30 13.14
N GLU A 67 -4.66 7.06 12.69
CA GLU A 67 -5.71 7.56 13.59
C GLU A 67 -6.56 6.42 14.17
N GLN A 68 -6.63 5.31 13.45
CA GLN A 68 -7.38 4.14 13.92
C GLN A 68 -6.52 3.19 14.77
N GLY A 69 -5.28 3.56 15.05
CA GLY A 69 -4.42 2.77 15.93
C GLY A 69 -3.57 1.72 15.27
N TYR A 70 -3.50 1.72 13.94
CA TYR A 70 -2.66 0.78 13.21
C TYR A 70 -1.23 1.29 13.11
N LYS A 71 -0.28 0.37 13.06
CA LYS A 71 1.10 0.68 12.73
C LYS A 71 1.21 0.73 11.21
N VAL A 72 1.41 1.92 10.68
CA VAL A 72 1.38 2.08 9.23
C VAL A 72 2.47 3.04 8.80
N ARG A 73 3.04 2.77 7.65
CA ARG A 73 3.98 3.69 7.02
C ARG A 73 3.80 3.65 5.52
N ARG A 74 4.34 4.66 4.86
CA ARG A 74 4.27 4.76 3.43
C ARG A 74 5.50 4.14 2.80
N LEU A 75 5.30 3.39 1.72
CA LEU A 75 6.39 2.99 0.86
C LEU A 75 6.72 4.20 -0.01
N ASN A 76 7.95 4.70 0.08
CA ASN A 76 8.34 5.90 -0.65
C ASN A 76 8.28 5.73 -2.16
N GLU A 77 8.42 4.51 -2.63
CA GLU A 77 8.36 4.18 -4.05
C GLU A 77 6.98 3.69 -4.42
N GLY A 78 6.42 4.25 -5.49
CA GLY A 78 5.17 3.73 -6.03
C GLY A 78 5.42 2.51 -6.90
N TYR A 79 4.35 1.95 -7.44
CA TYR A 79 4.45 0.75 -8.26
C TYR A 79 5.38 0.93 -9.47
N PRO A 80 5.31 2.01 -10.24
CA PRO A 80 6.22 2.13 -11.39
C PRO A 80 7.68 2.11 -11.01
N GLU A 81 8.04 2.76 -9.91
CA GLU A 81 9.42 2.77 -9.45
C GLU A 81 9.85 1.41 -8.95
N TRP A 82 8.96 0.71 -8.26
CA TRP A 82 9.24 -0.65 -7.81
C TRP A 82 9.48 -1.57 -9.00
N LYS A 83 8.65 -1.46 -10.04
CA LYS A 83 8.77 -2.28 -11.22
C LYS A 83 10.11 -2.04 -11.92
N MET A 84 10.54 -0.77 -12.00
CA MET A 84 11.82 -0.46 -12.60
C MET A 84 12.97 -1.08 -11.83
N LYS A 85 12.91 -1.07 -10.50
CA LYS A 85 13.95 -1.68 -9.69
C LYS A 85 14.04 -3.18 -9.92
N ILE A 86 12.92 -3.84 -10.07
CA ILE A 86 12.90 -5.28 -10.33
C ILE A 86 13.51 -5.60 -11.68
N LEU A 87 13.29 -4.76 -12.68
CA LEU A 87 13.77 -4.99 -14.03
C LEU A 87 15.22 -4.58 -14.24
N GLU A 88 15.78 -3.79 -13.36
CA GLU A 88 17.16 -3.37 -13.48
C GLU A 88 18.10 -4.48 -13.05
N PRO A 89 19.11 -4.81 -13.86
CA PRO A 89 20.14 -5.77 -13.43
C PRO A 89 20.98 -5.12 -12.34
N ASN A 90 21.38 -5.89 -11.39
CA ASN A 90 22.24 -5.41 -10.30
C ASN A 90 23.69 -5.37 -10.75
#